data_4c5f8fedb95450057e64d0d3cba12d90
#
_entry.id   4c5f8fedb95450057e64d0d3cba12d90
#
_cell.length_a   1.000
_cell.length_b   1.000
_cell.length_c   1.000
_cell.angle_alpha   90.00
_cell.angle_beta   90.00
_cell.angle_gamma   90.00
#
_symmetry.space_group_name_H-M   'P 1'
#
loop_
_entity.id
_entity.type
_entity.pdbx_description
1 polymer ?
#
loop_
_entity_poly.entity_id
_entity_poly.type
_entity_poly.pdbx_seq_one_letter_code
_entity_poly.pdbx_strand_id
1 'polypeptide(L)'
;MGLFGLFERRASVENPAVPLTLASLTSLLGGTAGEAGVPVTEIRALHMPAVWRSVSLIANVSAALPLHTYTVGTKDRLVVPLLKDPHPELTRFELWRLVYVHRLLWGNAYVQKVRNGGGKVVQLWPIRPDRVKVDREPPTAENPGGKVFWIQDDNGVRQRRTSREILHLPALGYDGVTGCSPIRAAAEGIGLGLAAEKAAAKLYGSGNMISGVLQTEQRLNRDQAEQLKASWMAKLGGHQSAHDIAVLDSGASFQPVTMPYKDSQFLESRQFQVVEIARMFGVPLFLLMETQKSTSWGTGLEQQAQGFVTWDLAPTWLTPTEQRVTKELLGGDEEAKYQLGGLLRGDSSARATFYRAMRDTGVMSANDIRDLEDLPPITGPEGDMKLQPTYMAPLGSDPLADKAPPAGGEPDDRAARAARHLAAAHALLNPEPQPPREEGADDDQQE
;
A
#
# COMPACT_ATOMS: atom_id res chain seq x y z
N MET A 1 0.52 61.36 -9.63
CA MET A 1 -0.13 60.39 -8.71
C MET A 1 0.58 59.08 -8.88
N GLY A 2 1.35 58.73 -7.87
CA GLY A 2 2.34 57.65 -7.96
C GLY A 2 1.75 56.27 -7.82
N LEU A 3 2.17 55.38 -8.70
CA LEU A 3 2.03 53.93 -8.57
C LEU A 3 3.11 53.45 -7.58
N PHE A 4 2.78 53.19 -6.36
CA PHE A 4 3.65 52.44 -5.46
C PHE A 4 3.35 50.95 -5.69
N GLY A 5 4.27 50.32 -6.42
CA GLY A 5 4.33 48.87 -6.56
C GLY A 5 4.60 48.24 -5.20
N LEU A 6 3.72 47.33 -4.82
CA LEU A 6 3.90 46.40 -3.72
C LEU A 6 5.05 45.45 -4.06
N PHE A 7 6.27 45.80 -3.64
CA PHE A 7 7.38 44.87 -3.58
C PHE A 7 7.13 43.91 -2.42
N GLU A 8 6.67 42.70 -2.71
CA GLU A 8 6.78 41.57 -1.78
C GLU A 8 8.26 41.39 -1.42
N ARG A 9 8.64 41.79 -0.21
CA ARG A 9 9.94 41.51 0.34
C ARG A 9 10.07 40.02 0.62
N ARG A 10 10.62 39.27 -0.33
CA ARG A 10 11.01 37.89 -0.09
C ARG A 10 12.23 37.86 0.80
N ALA A 11 12.13 37.15 1.95
CA ALA A 11 13.28 36.85 2.78
C ALA A 11 14.30 36.02 1.99
N SER A 12 15.52 36.55 1.80
CA SER A 12 16.66 35.81 1.28
C SER A 12 17.81 35.91 2.29
N VAL A 13 18.74 34.95 2.22
CA VAL A 13 19.95 34.95 3.06
C VAL A 13 20.75 36.24 2.86
N GLU A 14 20.62 36.92 1.73
CA GLU A 14 21.29 38.16 1.37
C GLU A 14 20.55 39.43 1.85
N ASN A 15 19.31 39.30 2.35
CA ASN A 15 18.56 40.46 2.87
C ASN A 15 17.99 40.13 4.27
N PRO A 16 18.76 40.37 5.35
CA PRO A 16 18.41 40.03 6.72
C PRO A 16 17.34 40.93 7.37
N ALA A 17 16.62 41.74 6.61
CA ALA A 17 15.58 42.65 7.13
C ALA A 17 14.34 41.94 7.68
N VAL A 18 14.23 40.61 7.51
CA VAL A 18 13.20 39.76 8.11
C VAL A 18 13.89 38.88 9.15
N PRO A 19 13.44 38.89 10.42
CA PRO A 19 14.04 38.02 11.43
C PRO A 19 13.88 36.55 11.01
N LEU A 20 15.02 35.84 11.02
CA LEU A 20 15.07 34.38 10.79
C LEU A 20 14.33 33.69 11.94
N THR A 21 13.03 33.61 11.82
CA THR A 21 12.22 32.78 12.70
C THR A 21 12.35 31.30 12.28
N LEU A 22 12.13 30.37 13.20
CA LEU A 22 12.12 28.94 12.88
C LEU A 22 11.14 28.65 11.74
N ALA A 23 10.02 29.33 11.68
CA ALA A 23 9.02 29.23 10.62
C ALA A 23 9.54 29.69 9.24
N SER A 24 10.27 30.84 9.18
CA SER A 24 10.86 31.32 7.94
C SER A 24 12.01 30.43 7.45
N LEU A 25 12.83 29.91 8.36
CA LEU A 25 13.88 28.96 8.03
C LEU A 25 13.31 27.62 7.54
N THR A 26 12.26 27.13 8.17
CA THR A 26 11.59 25.89 7.80
C THR A 26 10.90 26.00 6.43
N SER A 27 10.28 27.14 6.14
CA SER A 27 9.71 27.44 4.82
C SER A 27 10.79 27.50 3.73
N LEU A 28 11.96 28.08 4.05
CA LEU A 28 13.10 28.16 3.13
C LEU A 28 13.68 26.79 2.82
N LEU A 29 13.70 25.88 3.80
CA LEU A 29 14.17 24.50 3.68
C LEU A 29 13.10 23.53 3.14
N GLY A 30 11.94 24.05 2.74
CA GLY A 30 10.84 23.24 2.17
C GLY A 30 10.07 22.37 3.18
N GLY A 31 10.28 22.60 4.48
CA GLY A 31 9.54 21.91 5.55
C GLY A 31 8.30 22.69 6.00
N THR A 32 7.34 21.99 6.60
CA THR A 32 6.21 22.59 7.32
C THR A 32 6.55 22.57 8.81
N ALA A 33 6.58 23.75 9.46
CA ALA A 33 6.73 23.83 10.90
C ALA A 33 5.36 23.58 11.54
N GLY A 34 5.18 22.42 12.17
CA GLY A 34 4.03 22.19 13.03
C GLY A 34 4.18 22.89 14.39
N GLU A 35 3.06 22.98 15.15
CA GLU A 35 3.05 23.53 16.52
C GLU A 35 4.01 22.81 17.47
N ALA A 36 4.33 21.54 17.18
CA ALA A 36 5.34 20.77 17.92
C ALA A 36 6.78 21.28 17.76
N GLY A 37 7.03 22.33 16.95
CA GLY A 37 8.34 22.94 16.76
C GLY A 37 9.38 22.07 16.03
N VAL A 38 8.96 20.94 15.46
CA VAL A 38 9.81 20.05 14.69
C VAL A 38 9.49 20.21 13.21
N PRO A 39 10.47 20.64 12.37
CA PRO A 39 10.24 20.77 10.93
C PRO A 39 10.03 19.38 10.33
N VAL A 40 8.92 19.21 9.61
CA VAL A 40 8.56 17.99 8.89
C VAL A 40 8.88 18.20 7.41
N THR A 41 9.76 17.36 6.88
CA THR A 41 10.03 17.22 5.45
C THR A 41 9.66 15.82 5.01
N GLU A 42 9.45 15.62 3.71
CA GLU A 42 9.11 14.33 3.13
C GLU A 42 10.16 13.25 3.47
N ILE A 43 11.44 13.62 3.40
CA ILE A 43 12.55 12.70 3.74
C ILE A 43 12.60 12.43 5.25
N ARG A 44 12.38 13.45 6.07
CA ARG A 44 12.42 13.27 7.53
C ARG A 44 11.27 12.43 8.05
N ALA A 45 10.10 12.51 7.41
CA ALA A 45 8.95 11.67 7.76
C ALA A 45 9.25 10.17 7.61
N LEU A 46 10.14 9.79 6.68
CA LEU A 46 10.57 8.40 6.51
C LEU A 46 11.38 7.83 7.69
N HIS A 47 11.85 8.66 8.61
CA HIS A 47 12.47 8.17 9.84
C HIS A 47 11.46 7.53 10.79
N MET A 48 10.17 7.82 10.64
CA MET A 48 9.11 7.14 11.39
C MET A 48 8.84 5.75 10.77
N PRO A 49 8.98 4.66 11.54
CA PRO A 49 8.81 3.29 11.01
C PRO A 49 7.46 3.05 10.35
N ALA A 50 6.37 3.62 10.91
CA ALA A 50 5.04 3.49 10.35
C ALA A 50 4.88 4.18 8.99
N VAL A 51 5.51 5.35 8.79
CA VAL A 51 5.55 6.06 7.49
C VAL A 51 6.36 5.25 6.49
N TRP A 52 7.59 4.83 6.89
CA TRP A 52 8.43 4.00 6.04
C TRP A 52 7.72 2.74 5.58
N ARG A 53 7.07 2.03 6.51
CA ARG A 53 6.35 0.78 6.19
C ARG A 53 5.17 1.02 5.26
N SER A 54 4.36 2.06 5.50
CA SER A 54 3.21 2.41 4.65
C SER A 54 3.64 2.76 3.23
N VAL A 55 4.64 3.64 3.10
CA VAL A 55 5.19 4.05 1.80
C VAL A 55 5.79 2.86 1.06
N SER A 56 6.62 2.06 1.74
CA SER A 56 7.25 0.88 1.14
C SER A 56 6.23 -0.16 0.70
N LEU A 57 5.20 -0.41 1.52
CA LEU A 57 4.15 -1.38 1.20
C LEU A 57 3.41 -0.98 -0.07
N ILE A 58 2.84 0.24 -0.11
CA ILE A 58 2.05 0.70 -1.25
C ILE A 58 2.92 0.76 -2.51
N ALA A 59 4.13 1.31 -2.41
CA ALA A 59 5.02 1.45 -3.57
C ALA A 59 5.46 0.09 -4.13
N ASN A 60 5.84 -0.85 -3.26
CA ASN A 60 6.29 -2.17 -3.69
C ASN A 60 5.15 -3.00 -4.29
N VAL A 61 3.98 -3.03 -3.63
CA VAL A 61 2.81 -3.75 -4.15
C VAL A 61 2.38 -3.18 -5.49
N SER A 62 2.24 -1.86 -5.61
CA SER A 62 1.84 -1.22 -6.86
C SER A 62 2.84 -1.45 -8.00
N ALA A 63 4.15 -1.40 -7.72
CA ALA A 63 5.19 -1.64 -8.72
C ALA A 63 5.33 -3.10 -9.14
N ALA A 64 5.01 -4.04 -8.24
CA ALA A 64 5.05 -5.48 -8.52
C ALA A 64 3.91 -5.93 -9.44
N LEU A 65 2.78 -5.20 -9.42
CA LEU A 65 1.63 -5.54 -10.24
C LEU A 65 1.95 -5.45 -11.73
N PRO A 66 1.55 -6.45 -12.52
CA PRO A 66 1.65 -6.39 -13.97
C PRO A 66 0.72 -5.29 -14.52
N LEU A 67 1.29 -4.35 -15.28
CA LEU A 67 0.55 -3.37 -16.06
C LEU A 67 0.46 -3.88 -17.50
N HIS A 68 -0.70 -4.37 -17.87
CA HIS A 68 -0.97 -4.88 -19.22
C HIS A 68 -1.61 -3.83 -20.10
N THR A 69 -1.38 -3.94 -21.40
CA THR A 69 -2.00 -3.09 -22.40
C THR A 69 -2.95 -3.93 -23.23
N TYR A 70 -4.12 -3.35 -23.54
CA TYR A 70 -5.18 -4.00 -24.30
C TYR A 70 -5.67 -3.09 -25.41
N THR A 71 -6.15 -3.66 -26.50
CA THR A 71 -6.92 -2.93 -27.52
C THR A 71 -8.32 -2.62 -26.98
N VAL A 72 -8.74 -1.38 -27.10
CA VAL A 72 -10.11 -0.99 -26.72
C VAL A 72 -11.11 -1.71 -27.64
N GLY A 73 -12.11 -2.36 -27.06
CA GLY A 73 -13.13 -3.11 -27.79
C GLY A 73 -12.86 -4.61 -27.83
N THR A 74 -11.82 -5.07 -28.52
CA THR A 74 -11.51 -6.52 -28.63
C THR A 74 -10.90 -7.10 -27.35
N LYS A 75 -10.27 -6.25 -26.53
CA LYS A 75 -9.54 -6.66 -25.31
C LYS A 75 -8.35 -7.57 -25.59
N ASP A 76 -7.82 -7.54 -26.81
CA ASP A 76 -6.60 -8.27 -27.14
C ASP A 76 -5.41 -7.67 -26.40
N ARG A 77 -4.58 -8.54 -25.81
CA ARG A 77 -3.40 -8.14 -25.07
C ARG A 77 -2.30 -7.68 -26.02
N LEU A 78 -1.80 -6.49 -25.79
CA LEU A 78 -0.73 -5.88 -26.58
C LEU A 78 0.58 -5.86 -25.76
N VAL A 79 1.71 -5.99 -26.47
CA VAL A 79 3.04 -5.81 -25.88
C VAL A 79 3.58 -4.45 -26.28
N VAL A 80 3.62 -3.52 -25.34
CA VAL A 80 4.21 -2.19 -25.54
C VAL A 80 5.63 -2.19 -24.98
N PRO A 81 6.67 -2.10 -25.83
CA PRO A 81 8.08 -2.18 -25.42
C PRO A 81 8.44 -1.16 -24.34
N LEU A 82 7.91 0.07 -24.44
CA LEU A 82 8.12 1.14 -23.45
C LEU A 82 7.67 0.74 -22.03
N LEU A 83 6.57 -0.02 -21.88
CA LEU A 83 6.07 -0.44 -20.57
C LEU A 83 6.79 -1.69 -20.05
N LYS A 84 7.38 -2.49 -20.95
CA LYS A 84 8.17 -3.66 -20.60
C LYS A 84 9.57 -3.26 -20.12
N ASP A 85 10.21 -2.35 -20.83
CA ASP A 85 11.56 -1.84 -20.56
C ASP A 85 11.57 -0.31 -20.70
N PRO A 86 11.16 0.41 -19.63
CA PRO A 86 10.95 1.85 -19.72
C PRO A 86 12.21 2.69 -19.57
N HIS A 87 13.32 2.12 -19.06
CA HIS A 87 14.51 2.88 -18.70
C HIS A 87 15.78 2.06 -18.89
N PRO A 88 16.88 2.63 -19.41
CA PRO A 88 18.10 1.87 -19.69
C PRO A 88 18.85 1.33 -18.46
N GLU A 89 18.64 1.93 -17.29
CA GLU A 89 19.35 1.57 -16.05
C GLU A 89 18.42 0.99 -14.98
N LEU A 90 17.16 1.41 -14.95
CA LEU A 90 16.19 0.97 -13.95
C LEU A 90 15.30 -0.13 -14.53
N THR A 91 15.11 -1.18 -13.77
CA THR A 91 14.09 -2.18 -14.10
C THR A 91 12.69 -1.53 -14.06
N ARG A 92 11.72 -2.15 -14.74
CA ARG A 92 10.31 -1.73 -14.68
C ARG A 92 9.83 -1.56 -13.23
N PHE A 93 10.17 -2.51 -12.37
CA PHE A 93 9.78 -2.47 -10.95
C PHE A 93 10.38 -1.26 -10.22
N GLU A 94 11.67 -1.00 -10.39
CA GLU A 94 12.37 0.11 -9.73
C GLU A 94 11.84 1.46 -10.19
N LEU A 95 11.58 1.63 -11.49
CA LEU A 95 11.00 2.86 -12.02
C LEU A 95 9.61 3.14 -11.42
N TRP A 96 8.69 2.17 -11.50
CA TRP A 96 7.35 2.37 -10.97
C TRP A 96 7.34 2.51 -9.45
N ARG A 97 8.18 1.76 -8.73
CA ARG A 97 8.35 1.93 -7.29
C ARG A 97 8.75 3.38 -6.95
N LEU A 98 9.73 3.93 -7.67
CA LEU A 98 10.16 5.31 -7.49
C LEU A 98 9.03 6.31 -7.78
N VAL A 99 8.27 6.10 -8.84
CA VAL A 99 7.08 6.90 -9.19
C VAL A 99 6.07 6.91 -8.04
N TYR A 100 5.76 5.74 -7.47
CA TYR A 100 4.84 5.67 -6.33
C TYR A 100 5.41 6.30 -5.06
N VAL A 101 6.69 6.11 -4.76
CA VAL A 101 7.36 6.79 -3.65
C VAL A 101 7.26 8.32 -3.79
N HIS A 102 7.48 8.86 -4.98
CA HIS A 102 7.33 10.28 -5.24
C HIS A 102 5.90 10.77 -5.00
N ARG A 103 4.89 10.03 -5.44
CA ARG A 103 3.49 10.36 -5.21
C ARG A 103 3.12 10.30 -3.73
N LEU A 104 3.60 9.28 -3.01
CA LEU A 104 3.31 9.07 -1.59
C LEU A 104 3.95 10.13 -0.70
N LEU A 105 5.11 10.64 -1.06
CA LEU A 105 5.83 11.64 -0.27
C LEU A 105 5.46 13.06 -0.67
N TRP A 106 5.56 13.40 -1.96
CA TRP A 106 5.35 14.76 -2.45
C TRP A 106 3.97 15.02 -3.05
N GLY A 107 3.13 13.98 -3.13
CA GLY A 107 1.83 14.08 -3.79
C GLY A 107 1.91 14.18 -5.32
N ASN A 108 3.10 14.12 -5.89
CA ASN A 108 3.32 14.27 -7.34
C ASN A 108 4.50 13.40 -7.78
N ALA A 109 4.36 12.77 -8.94
CA ALA A 109 5.51 12.18 -9.63
C ALA A 109 5.63 12.77 -11.02
N TYR A 110 6.85 13.08 -11.41
CA TYR A 110 7.21 13.65 -12.70
C TYR A 110 8.16 12.71 -13.41
N VAL A 111 7.83 12.36 -14.66
CA VAL A 111 8.65 11.47 -15.46
C VAL A 111 8.85 12.12 -16.82
N GLN A 112 10.10 12.36 -17.20
CA GLN A 112 10.43 12.91 -18.51
C GLN A 112 10.24 11.84 -19.59
N LYS A 113 9.54 12.19 -20.65
CA LYS A 113 9.28 11.37 -21.83
C LYS A 113 10.37 11.66 -22.88
N VAL A 114 11.31 10.72 -23.06
CA VAL A 114 12.32 10.82 -24.11
C VAL A 114 11.72 10.24 -25.39
N ARG A 115 11.82 11.02 -26.50
CA ARG A 115 11.24 10.64 -27.78
C ARG A 115 12.34 10.36 -28.80
N ASN A 116 12.06 9.43 -29.70
CA ASN A 116 12.92 9.20 -30.88
C ASN A 116 12.64 10.24 -31.95
N GLY A 117 13.42 10.18 -33.06
CA GLY A 117 13.26 11.09 -34.22
C GLY A 117 11.87 11.03 -34.89
N GLY A 118 11.11 9.95 -34.69
CA GLY A 118 9.71 9.82 -35.15
C GLY A 118 8.66 10.33 -34.16
N GLY A 119 9.09 10.93 -33.05
CA GLY A 119 8.19 11.49 -32.01
C GLY A 119 7.59 10.47 -31.06
N LYS A 120 7.89 9.17 -31.19
CA LYS A 120 7.43 8.12 -30.28
C LYS A 120 8.23 8.15 -28.97
N VAL A 121 7.57 8.03 -27.82
CA VAL A 121 8.22 7.91 -26.51
C VAL A 121 8.94 6.55 -26.44
N VAL A 122 10.22 6.58 -26.11
CA VAL A 122 11.07 5.39 -26.07
C VAL A 122 11.69 5.14 -24.69
N GLN A 123 11.76 6.18 -23.83
CA GLN A 123 12.28 6.06 -22.47
C GLN A 123 11.52 6.98 -21.52
N LEU A 124 11.52 6.60 -20.24
CA LEU A 124 10.89 7.32 -19.13
C LEU A 124 11.94 7.58 -18.05
N TRP A 125 12.20 8.87 -17.75
CA TRP A 125 13.20 9.29 -16.76
C TRP A 125 12.52 9.96 -15.57
N PRO A 126 12.49 9.34 -14.37
CA PRO A 126 11.91 9.93 -13.18
C PRO A 126 12.68 11.18 -12.73
N ILE A 127 11.95 12.23 -12.36
CA ILE A 127 12.51 13.48 -11.87
C ILE A 127 12.09 13.66 -10.42
N ARG A 128 13.02 14.05 -9.55
CA ARG A 128 12.72 14.33 -8.15
C ARG A 128 11.72 15.48 -8.03
N PRO A 129 10.61 15.30 -7.28
CA PRO A 129 9.54 16.31 -7.21
C PRO A 129 9.95 17.63 -6.57
N ASP A 130 10.92 17.62 -5.66
CA ASP A 130 11.47 18.82 -5.01
C ASP A 130 12.21 19.76 -5.99
N ARG A 131 12.57 19.26 -7.18
CA ARG A 131 13.19 20.03 -8.26
C ARG A 131 12.20 20.58 -9.27
N VAL A 132 10.92 20.27 -9.14
CA VAL A 132 9.89 20.61 -10.13
C VAL A 132 8.89 21.60 -9.53
N LYS A 133 8.76 22.76 -10.16
CA LYS A 133 7.67 23.69 -9.90
C LYS A 133 6.69 23.63 -11.06
N VAL A 134 5.42 23.37 -10.76
CA VAL A 134 4.33 23.37 -11.75
C VAL A 134 3.67 24.74 -11.77
N ASP A 135 3.37 25.24 -12.97
CA ASP A 135 2.70 26.50 -13.18
C ASP A 135 1.71 26.39 -14.35
N ARG A 136 0.90 27.43 -14.57
CA ARG A 136 0.02 27.53 -15.74
C ARG A 136 0.33 28.75 -16.54
N GLU A 137 0.38 28.58 -17.85
CA GLU A 137 0.48 29.63 -18.86
C GLU A 137 -0.79 29.64 -19.70
N PRO A 138 -1.07 30.72 -20.42
CA PRO A 138 -2.16 30.71 -21.40
C PRO A 138 -2.02 29.54 -22.38
N PRO A 139 -3.12 28.84 -22.73
CA PRO A 139 -3.06 27.76 -23.68
C PRO A 139 -2.51 28.19 -25.04
N THR A 140 -1.64 27.36 -25.60
CA THR A 140 -1.08 27.52 -26.96
C THR A 140 -1.31 26.27 -27.79
N ALA A 141 -1.12 26.35 -29.11
CA ALA A 141 -1.20 25.18 -29.96
C ALA A 141 -0.23 24.07 -29.58
N GLU A 142 0.95 24.42 -29.05
CA GLU A 142 1.93 23.46 -28.58
C GLU A 142 1.64 22.91 -27.17
N ASN A 143 0.95 23.68 -26.34
CA ASN A 143 0.55 23.34 -24.97
C ASN A 143 -0.90 23.70 -24.72
N PRO A 144 -1.87 22.94 -25.29
CA PRO A 144 -3.31 23.26 -25.18
C PRO A 144 -3.84 23.29 -23.75
N GLY A 145 -3.20 22.55 -22.83
CA GLY A 145 -3.57 22.53 -21.41
C GLY A 145 -2.96 23.65 -20.59
N GLY A 146 -2.01 24.40 -21.13
CA GLY A 146 -1.33 25.51 -20.43
C GLY A 146 -0.47 25.09 -19.24
N LYS A 147 -0.34 23.79 -18.90
CA LYS A 147 0.47 23.33 -17.78
C LYS A 147 1.95 23.31 -18.18
N VAL A 148 2.79 23.94 -17.37
CA VAL A 148 4.25 24.00 -17.56
C VAL A 148 4.97 23.53 -16.32
N PHE A 149 6.14 22.94 -16.54
CA PHE A 149 7.00 22.36 -15.50
C PHE A 149 8.36 23.04 -15.57
N TRP A 150 8.72 23.74 -14.50
CA TRP A 150 10.02 24.33 -14.31
C TRP A 150 10.89 23.35 -13.54
N ILE A 151 11.86 22.76 -14.21
CA ILE A 151 12.75 21.75 -13.65
C ILE A 151 14.08 22.41 -13.35
N GLN A 152 14.53 22.33 -12.11
CA GLN A 152 15.83 22.81 -11.69
C GLN A 152 16.87 21.69 -11.84
N ASP A 153 17.91 21.93 -12.62
CA ASP A 153 19.04 21.01 -12.74
C ASP A 153 20.01 21.12 -11.55
N ASP A 154 21.06 20.30 -11.55
CA ASP A 154 22.06 20.29 -10.48
C ASP A 154 22.88 21.58 -10.39
N ASN A 155 22.93 22.39 -11.45
CA ASN A 155 23.59 23.68 -11.53
C ASN A 155 22.67 24.84 -11.15
N GLY A 156 21.44 24.56 -10.74
CA GLY A 156 20.44 25.58 -10.40
C GLY A 156 19.72 26.21 -11.59
N VAL A 157 20.05 25.83 -12.82
CA VAL A 157 19.40 26.34 -14.03
C VAL A 157 17.99 25.75 -14.15
N ARG A 158 17.00 26.62 -14.40
CA ARG A 158 15.60 26.22 -14.59
C ARG A 158 15.30 25.98 -16.06
N GLN A 159 14.84 24.80 -16.36
CA GLN A 159 14.41 24.42 -17.71
C GLN A 159 12.88 24.34 -17.74
N ARG A 160 12.28 25.00 -18.72
CA ARG A 160 10.84 24.93 -18.97
C ARG A 160 10.53 23.67 -19.79
N ARG A 161 9.54 22.88 -19.33
CA ARG A 161 9.01 21.72 -20.03
C ARG A 161 7.48 21.78 -20.07
N THR A 162 6.89 21.12 -21.05
CA THR A 162 5.44 21.05 -21.25
C THR A 162 4.90 19.66 -20.93
N SER A 163 3.58 19.50 -20.94
CA SER A 163 2.92 18.19 -20.78
C SER A 163 3.26 17.21 -21.91
N ARG A 164 3.77 17.68 -23.05
CA ARG A 164 4.28 16.77 -24.11
C ARG A 164 5.55 16.06 -23.69
N GLU A 165 6.37 16.69 -22.85
CA GLU A 165 7.68 16.20 -22.41
C GLU A 165 7.63 15.53 -21.04
N ILE A 166 6.66 15.88 -20.20
CA ILE A 166 6.54 15.37 -18.83
C ILE A 166 5.24 14.57 -18.68
N LEU A 167 5.37 13.33 -18.22
CA LEU A 167 4.26 12.55 -17.65
C LEU A 167 4.12 12.95 -16.20
N HIS A 168 2.98 13.54 -15.84
CA HIS A 168 2.69 13.98 -14.49
C HIS A 168 1.60 13.10 -13.86
N LEU A 169 1.95 12.45 -12.75
CA LEU A 169 1.06 11.60 -11.95
C LEU A 169 0.79 12.27 -10.60
N PRO A 170 -0.24 13.11 -10.49
CA PRO A 170 -0.62 13.71 -9.21
C PRO A 170 -1.34 12.69 -8.32
N ALA A 171 -1.24 12.87 -7.01
CA ALA A 171 -2.12 12.28 -6.02
C ALA A 171 -3.40 13.13 -5.87
N LEU A 172 -4.13 12.96 -4.77
CA LEU A 172 -5.28 13.81 -4.46
C LEU A 172 -4.87 15.29 -4.45
N GLY A 173 -5.56 16.10 -5.20
CA GLY A 173 -5.37 17.55 -5.27
C GLY A 173 -6.70 18.27 -5.35
N TYR A 174 -6.73 19.55 -5.00
CA TYR A 174 -7.92 20.40 -5.01
C TYR A 174 -7.94 21.41 -6.16
N ASP A 175 -6.81 21.67 -6.80
CA ASP A 175 -6.66 22.70 -7.84
C ASP A 175 -6.68 22.14 -9.27
N GLY A 176 -6.65 20.80 -9.42
CA GLY A 176 -6.53 20.11 -10.71
C GLY A 176 -5.17 20.33 -11.40
N VAL A 177 -4.22 20.98 -10.74
CA VAL A 177 -2.88 21.27 -11.26
C VAL A 177 -1.87 20.35 -10.64
N THR A 178 -1.82 20.31 -9.31
CA THR A 178 -0.89 19.52 -8.52
C THR A 178 -1.62 18.63 -7.51
N GLY A 179 -0.98 17.54 -7.08
CA GLY A 179 -1.42 16.72 -5.97
C GLY A 179 -0.87 17.27 -4.65
N CYS A 180 -1.62 17.12 -3.57
CA CYS A 180 -1.19 17.45 -2.22
C CYS A 180 -0.24 16.39 -1.69
N SER A 181 0.84 16.81 -1.04
CA SER A 181 1.73 15.89 -0.31
C SER A 181 0.99 15.32 0.91
N PRO A 182 0.82 13.99 1.01
CA PRO A 182 0.24 13.38 2.21
C PRO A 182 1.04 13.72 3.47
N ILE A 183 2.38 13.79 3.34
CA ILE A 183 3.27 14.15 4.46
C ILE A 183 3.00 15.58 4.95
N ARG A 184 2.83 16.53 4.02
CA ARG A 184 2.53 17.92 4.40
C ARG A 184 1.11 18.07 4.97
N ALA A 185 0.15 17.31 4.43
CA ALA A 185 -1.21 17.30 4.95
C ALA A 185 -1.28 16.78 6.39
N ALA A 186 -0.42 15.82 6.75
CA ALA A 186 -0.34 15.25 8.10
C ALA A 186 0.87 15.77 8.92
N ALA A 187 1.45 16.92 8.54
CA ALA A 187 2.68 17.44 9.14
C ALA A 187 2.58 17.62 10.68
N GLU A 188 1.41 18.02 11.20
CA GLU A 188 1.19 18.17 12.62
C GLU A 188 1.32 16.84 13.38
N GLY A 189 0.61 15.79 12.90
CA GLY A 189 0.67 14.47 13.52
C GLY A 189 2.06 13.84 13.42
N ILE A 190 2.70 13.95 12.26
CA ILE A 190 4.07 13.47 12.03
C ILE A 190 5.07 14.24 12.91
N GLY A 191 4.91 15.58 13.00
CA GLY A 191 5.77 16.45 13.81
C GLY A 191 5.66 16.11 15.30
N LEU A 192 4.46 15.86 15.80
CA LEU A 192 4.22 15.40 17.17
C LEU A 192 4.92 14.05 17.44
N GLY A 193 4.84 13.11 16.49
CA GLY A 193 5.51 11.81 16.57
C GLY A 193 7.03 11.94 16.66
N LEU A 194 7.62 12.74 15.77
CA LEU A 194 9.06 13.00 15.76
C LEU A 194 9.52 13.73 17.03
N ALA A 195 8.70 14.65 17.56
CA ALA A 195 8.97 15.33 18.83
C ALA A 195 8.96 14.37 20.00
N ALA A 196 7.98 13.47 20.06
CA ALA A 196 7.86 12.43 21.07
C ALA A 196 9.06 11.45 21.02
N GLU A 197 9.46 11.02 19.84
CA GLU A 197 10.66 10.18 19.66
C GLU A 197 11.94 10.87 20.15
N LYS A 198 12.10 12.15 19.78
CA LYS A 198 13.25 12.96 20.23
C LYS A 198 13.25 13.14 21.76
N ALA A 199 12.08 13.38 22.35
CA ALA A 199 11.94 13.50 23.80
C ALA A 199 12.29 12.18 24.51
N ALA A 200 11.80 11.04 24.00
CA ALA A 200 12.15 9.73 24.50
C ALA A 200 13.65 9.43 24.37
N ALA A 201 14.24 9.66 23.20
CA ALA A 201 15.65 9.46 22.98
C ALA A 201 16.51 10.30 23.93
N LYS A 202 16.07 11.53 24.21
CA LYS A 202 16.73 12.41 25.19
C LYS A 202 16.60 11.90 26.61
N LEU A 203 15.42 11.39 26.99
CA LEU A 203 15.15 10.83 28.29
C LEU A 203 16.01 9.58 28.55
N TYR A 204 16.03 8.66 27.60
CA TYR A 204 16.80 7.40 27.73
C TYR A 204 18.31 7.59 27.48
N GLY A 205 18.68 8.48 26.55
CA GLY A 205 20.08 8.68 26.17
C GLY A 205 20.90 9.53 27.15
N SER A 206 20.25 10.44 27.90
CA SER A 206 20.96 11.31 28.84
C SER A 206 21.32 10.62 30.16
N GLY A 207 20.78 9.43 30.43
CA GLY A 207 20.93 8.77 31.72
C GLY A 207 20.39 9.57 32.93
N ASN A 208 19.87 10.77 32.67
CA ASN A 208 19.36 11.72 33.63
C ASN A 208 17.89 11.44 34.01
N MET A 209 17.53 10.16 34.15
CA MET A 209 16.38 9.86 35.01
C MET A 209 16.83 10.19 36.44
N ILE A 210 16.30 11.27 36.98
CA ILE A 210 16.42 11.51 38.42
C ILE A 210 15.68 10.35 39.08
N SER A 211 16.42 9.31 39.39
CA SER A 211 15.89 8.07 39.97
C SER A 211 15.27 8.33 41.35
N GLY A 212 15.59 9.47 41.96
CA GLY A 212 15.09 9.89 43.25
C GLY A 212 15.71 11.19 43.73
N VAL A 213 15.15 11.71 44.78
CA VAL A 213 15.66 12.87 45.50
C VAL A 213 16.25 12.40 46.82
N LEU A 214 17.51 12.74 47.05
CA LEU A 214 18.12 12.62 48.36
C LEU A 214 17.72 13.85 49.20
N GLN A 215 16.89 13.63 50.19
CA GLN A 215 16.43 14.66 51.10
C GLN A 215 17.12 14.50 52.44
N THR A 216 17.65 15.59 53.00
CA THR A 216 18.24 15.62 54.36
C THR A 216 17.68 16.80 55.14
N GLU A 217 17.52 16.63 56.45
CA GLU A 217 17.07 17.70 57.33
C GLU A 217 18.19 18.71 57.64
N GLN A 218 19.45 18.34 57.39
CA GLN A 218 20.60 19.22 57.62
C GLN A 218 20.83 20.17 56.45
N ARG A 219 21.15 21.41 56.72
CA ARG A 219 21.60 22.36 55.70
C ARG A 219 22.98 21.96 55.19
N LEU A 220 23.05 21.48 53.98
CA LEU A 220 24.31 21.19 53.30
C LEU A 220 24.84 22.46 52.65
N ASN A 221 26.17 22.69 52.75
CA ASN A 221 26.85 23.63 51.90
C ASN A 221 27.03 23.00 50.48
N ARG A 222 27.46 23.78 49.50
CA ARG A 222 27.59 23.34 48.14
C ARG A 222 28.55 22.16 47.97
N ASP A 223 29.67 22.17 48.68
CA ASP A 223 30.69 21.12 48.59
C ASP A 223 30.19 19.80 49.20
N GLN A 224 29.49 19.89 50.31
CA GLN A 224 28.86 18.72 50.94
C GLN A 224 27.77 18.12 50.07
N ALA A 225 26.95 18.93 49.37
CA ALA A 225 25.96 18.46 48.46
C ALA A 225 26.58 17.78 47.22
N GLU A 226 27.67 18.31 46.70
CA GLU A 226 28.41 17.68 45.60
C GLU A 226 29.09 16.38 46.00
N GLN A 227 29.67 16.31 47.22
CA GLN A 227 30.26 15.10 47.77
C GLN A 227 29.18 13.99 48.01
N LEU A 228 28.04 14.35 48.54
CA LEU A 228 26.92 13.42 48.74
C LEU A 228 26.42 12.87 47.42
N LYS A 229 26.26 13.74 46.42
CA LYS A 229 25.89 13.36 45.07
C LYS A 229 26.95 12.45 44.43
N ALA A 230 28.22 12.77 44.54
CA ALA A 230 29.32 11.98 43.97
C ALA A 230 29.40 10.58 44.60
N SER A 231 29.26 10.51 45.96
CA SER A 231 29.23 9.24 46.71
C SER A 231 28.05 8.36 46.32
N TRP A 232 26.88 8.98 46.08
CA TRP A 232 25.68 8.28 45.66
C TRP A 232 25.85 7.74 44.21
N MET A 233 26.35 8.56 43.30
CA MET A 233 26.59 8.17 41.90
C MET A 233 27.69 7.09 41.80
N ALA A 234 28.70 7.12 42.62
CA ALA A 234 29.75 6.10 42.65
C ALA A 234 29.20 4.73 43.09
N LYS A 235 28.25 4.71 44.05
CA LYS A 235 27.62 3.49 44.51
C LYS A 235 26.60 2.91 43.56
N LEU A 236 25.90 3.73 42.76
CA LEU A 236 24.88 3.30 41.81
C LEU A 236 25.44 3.05 40.38
N GLY A 237 26.64 3.52 40.06
CA GLY A 237 27.19 3.59 38.72
C GLY A 237 27.87 2.31 38.19
N GLY A 238 27.78 1.15 38.83
CA GLY A 238 28.43 -0.09 38.36
C GLY A 238 27.47 -1.20 38.00
N HIS A 239 27.69 -1.91 36.91
CA HIS A 239 26.93 -3.08 36.51
C HIS A 239 26.93 -4.22 37.56
N GLN A 240 27.79 -4.16 38.57
CA GLN A 240 27.88 -5.13 39.66
C GLN A 240 27.12 -4.71 40.92
N SER A 241 26.56 -3.49 41.01
CA SER A 241 25.94 -2.95 42.23
C SER A 241 24.41 -3.12 42.28
N ALA A 242 23.83 -3.96 41.42
CA ALA A 242 22.37 -4.14 41.34
C ALA A 242 21.69 -4.68 42.60
N HIS A 243 22.47 -5.14 43.59
CA HIS A 243 21.98 -5.68 44.88
C HIS A 243 22.74 -5.12 46.09
N ASP A 244 23.45 -4.00 45.93
CA ASP A 244 24.23 -3.43 47.03
C ASP A 244 23.34 -2.55 47.91
N ILE A 245 23.49 -2.67 49.24
CA ILE A 245 22.73 -1.90 50.23
C ILE A 245 23.37 -0.53 50.38
N ALA A 246 22.65 0.52 49.98
CA ALA A 246 23.09 1.89 50.23
C ALA A 246 22.78 2.31 51.67
N VAL A 247 23.82 2.60 52.45
CA VAL A 247 23.68 3.18 53.80
C VAL A 247 23.63 4.70 53.65
N LEU A 248 22.55 5.31 54.10
CA LEU A 248 22.36 6.75 54.15
C LEU A 248 22.73 7.25 55.55
N ASP A 249 23.63 8.20 55.61
CA ASP A 249 24.09 8.85 56.85
C ASP A 249 23.40 10.22 57.02
N SER A 250 23.45 10.76 58.23
CA SER A 250 23.01 12.13 58.55
C SER A 250 21.54 12.46 58.30
N GLY A 251 20.64 11.50 58.56
CA GLY A 251 19.19 11.72 58.39
C GLY A 251 18.75 11.90 56.92
N ALA A 252 19.58 11.45 55.98
CA ALA A 252 19.20 11.48 54.56
C ALA A 252 18.17 10.40 54.27
N SER A 253 17.12 10.75 53.56
CA SER A 253 16.11 9.83 53.01
C SER A 253 16.12 9.86 51.50
N PHE A 254 15.98 8.70 50.89
CA PHE A 254 15.84 8.58 49.43
C PHE A 254 14.35 8.46 49.07
N GLN A 255 13.85 9.42 48.34
CA GLN A 255 12.52 9.34 47.76
C GLN A 255 12.67 9.02 46.28
N PRO A 256 12.24 7.82 45.82
CA PRO A 256 12.24 7.52 44.41
C PRO A 256 11.22 8.45 43.72
N VAL A 257 11.66 9.14 42.68
CA VAL A 257 10.76 9.88 41.79
C VAL A 257 10.16 8.85 40.86
N THR A 258 9.11 8.19 41.31
CA THR A 258 8.31 7.33 40.43
C THR A 258 7.52 8.22 39.46
N MET A 259 7.66 7.97 38.17
CA MET A 259 6.79 8.50 37.13
C MET A 259 5.71 7.44 36.81
N PRO A 260 4.71 7.22 37.68
CA PRO A 260 3.86 6.04 37.53
C PRO A 260 2.77 6.15 36.42
N TYR A 261 2.46 7.33 35.92
CA TYR A 261 1.35 7.52 34.98
C TYR A 261 1.75 8.02 33.58
N LYS A 262 2.94 8.59 33.43
CA LYS A 262 3.36 9.18 32.13
C LYS A 262 3.84 8.13 31.13
N ASP A 263 4.33 7.00 31.59
CA ASP A 263 4.90 5.98 30.69
C ASP A 263 3.81 5.20 29.94
N SER A 264 2.69 4.88 30.59
CA SER A 264 1.57 4.22 29.91
C SER A 264 0.88 5.13 28.90
N GLN A 265 0.65 6.40 29.26
CA GLN A 265 0.08 7.39 28.34
C GLN A 265 1.00 7.70 27.18
N PHE A 266 2.31 7.67 27.38
CA PHE A 266 3.29 7.83 26.32
C PHE A 266 3.25 6.67 25.33
N LEU A 267 3.19 5.42 25.83
CA LEU A 267 3.05 4.24 24.98
C LEU A 267 1.74 4.24 24.18
N GLU A 268 0.62 4.59 24.83
CA GLU A 268 -0.67 4.75 24.16
C GLU A 268 -0.64 5.82 23.08
N SER A 269 0.01 6.96 23.34
CA SER A 269 0.19 8.03 22.37
C SER A 269 1.01 7.57 21.16
N ARG A 270 2.06 6.78 21.37
CA ARG A 270 2.85 6.20 20.27
C ARG A 270 2.04 5.21 19.42
N GLN A 271 1.24 4.36 20.06
CA GLN A 271 0.33 3.45 19.34
C GLN A 271 -0.72 4.22 18.56
N PHE A 272 -1.29 5.28 19.13
CA PHE A 272 -2.22 6.14 18.44
C PHE A 272 -1.61 6.79 17.19
N GLN A 273 -0.35 7.21 17.24
CA GLN A 273 0.36 7.76 16.08
C GLN A 273 0.50 6.76 14.93
N VAL A 274 0.74 5.47 15.23
CA VAL A 274 0.76 4.43 14.19
C VAL A 274 -0.60 4.32 13.52
N VAL A 275 -1.69 4.39 14.29
CA VAL A 275 -3.06 4.36 13.76
C VAL A 275 -3.35 5.58 12.88
N GLU A 276 -2.91 6.78 13.28
CA GLU A 276 -3.07 8.00 12.49
C GLU A 276 -2.32 7.93 11.15
N ILE A 277 -1.08 7.42 11.17
CA ILE A 277 -0.31 7.20 9.95
C ILE A 277 -0.98 6.15 9.05
N ALA A 278 -1.49 5.07 9.65
CA ALA A 278 -2.25 4.05 8.93
C ALA A 278 -3.47 4.64 8.20
N ARG A 279 -4.24 5.51 8.89
CA ARG A 279 -5.39 6.22 8.30
C ARG A 279 -4.98 7.15 7.17
N MET A 280 -3.88 7.88 7.33
CA MET A 280 -3.39 8.81 6.31
C MET A 280 -3.08 8.12 4.98
N PHE A 281 -2.51 6.91 5.04
CA PHE A 281 -2.16 6.12 3.86
C PHE A 281 -3.22 5.10 3.44
N GLY A 282 -4.33 4.96 4.21
CA GLY A 282 -5.36 3.95 3.97
C GLY A 282 -4.88 2.51 4.20
N VAL A 283 -3.80 2.31 4.97
CA VAL A 283 -3.19 0.98 5.18
C VAL A 283 -3.78 0.33 6.43
N PRO A 284 -4.34 -0.90 6.33
CA PRO A 284 -4.79 -1.65 7.50
C PRO A 284 -3.66 -1.91 8.49
N LEU A 285 -3.96 -1.82 9.78
CA LEU A 285 -2.97 -1.93 10.87
C LEU A 285 -2.19 -3.25 10.86
N PHE A 286 -2.83 -4.37 10.51
CA PHE A 286 -2.14 -5.67 10.44
C PHE A 286 -1.01 -5.69 9.39
N LEU A 287 -1.12 -4.92 8.30
CA LEU A 287 -0.06 -4.78 7.30
C LEU A 287 1.11 -3.91 7.80
N LEU A 288 0.88 -3.12 8.84
CA LEU A 288 1.93 -2.38 9.55
C LEU A 288 2.53 -3.17 10.72
N MET A 289 2.17 -4.46 10.87
CA MET A 289 2.57 -5.34 11.97
C MET A 289 2.06 -4.90 13.35
N GLU A 290 0.97 -4.13 13.40
CA GLU A 290 0.28 -3.76 14.63
C GLU A 290 -0.93 -4.67 14.82
N THR A 291 -0.77 -5.71 15.64
CA THR A 291 -1.78 -6.77 15.83
C THR A 291 -2.48 -6.72 17.19
N GLN A 292 -1.99 -5.92 18.13
CA GLN A 292 -2.47 -5.93 19.52
C GLN A 292 -3.96 -5.58 19.71
N LYS A 293 -4.58 -4.91 18.74
CA LYS A 293 -6.00 -4.55 18.74
C LYS A 293 -6.81 -5.26 17.67
N SER A 294 -6.22 -6.22 16.96
CA SER A 294 -6.92 -6.98 15.92
C SER A 294 -7.59 -8.19 16.53
N THR A 295 -8.91 -8.17 16.57
CA THR A 295 -9.73 -9.34 16.97
C THR A 295 -10.02 -10.28 15.79
N SER A 296 -9.54 -9.92 14.59
CA SER A 296 -9.80 -10.67 13.35
C SER A 296 -8.74 -11.74 13.14
N TRP A 297 -9.15 -13.00 13.09
CA TRP A 297 -8.31 -14.16 12.76
C TRP A 297 -8.81 -14.82 11.47
N GLY A 298 -7.90 -15.35 10.67
CA GLY A 298 -8.24 -16.10 9.46
C GLY A 298 -8.96 -15.27 8.39
N THR A 299 -10.20 -15.61 8.07
CA THR A 299 -11.00 -14.97 7.00
C THR A 299 -11.18 -13.46 7.17
N GLY A 300 -11.15 -12.95 8.40
CA GLY A 300 -11.24 -11.51 8.66
C GLY A 300 -10.02 -10.71 8.16
N LEU A 301 -8.82 -11.27 8.22
CA LEU A 301 -7.61 -10.64 7.69
C LEU A 301 -7.62 -10.63 6.16
N GLU A 302 -8.11 -11.68 5.54
CA GLU A 302 -8.26 -11.74 4.08
C GLU A 302 -9.25 -10.69 3.58
N GLN A 303 -10.41 -10.57 4.22
CA GLN A 303 -11.40 -9.53 3.90
C GLN A 303 -10.83 -8.11 4.08
N GLN A 304 -10.05 -7.86 5.12
CA GLN A 304 -9.36 -6.58 5.30
C GLN A 304 -8.33 -6.31 4.21
N ALA A 305 -7.58 -7.33 3.78
CA ALA A 305 -6.63 -7.23 2.69
C ALA A 305 -7.34 -6.93 1.36
N GLN A 306 -8.45 -7.61 1.06
CA GLN A 306 -9.29 -7.34 -0.10
C GLN A 306 -9.91 -5.94 -0.04
N GLY A 307 -10.38 -5.52 1.14
CA GLY A 307 -10.89 -4.17 1.39
C GLY A 307 -9.84 -3.11 1.07
N PHE A 308 -8.61 -3.29 1.54
CA PHE A 308 -7.50 -2.39 1.22
C PHE A 308 -7.25 -2.27 -0.29
N VAL A 309 -7.24 -3.39 -1.01
CA VAL A 309 -7.05 -3.37 -2.47
C VAL A 309 -8.21 -2.65 -3.16
N THR A 310 -9.45 -2.94 -2.76
CA THR A 310 -10.66 -2.45 -3.44
C THR A 310 -10.94 -0.98 -3.18
N TRP A 311 -10.75 -0.51 -1.93
CA TRP A 311 -11.18 0.81 -1.51
C TRP A 311 -10.05 1.84 -1.46
N ASP A 312 -8.81 1.42 -1.26
CA ASP A 312 -7.66 2.32 -1.13
C ASP A 312 -6.65 2.18 -2.27
N LEU A 313 -6.04 0.99 -2.44
CA LEU A 313 -4.95 0.80 -3.38
C LEU A 313 -5.37 1.05 -4.83
N ALA A 314 -6.44 0.39 -5.28
CA ALA A 314 -6.88 0.48 -6.67
C ALA A 314 -7.37 1.89 -7.03
N PRO A 315 -8.37 2.49 -6.33
CA PRO A 315 -8.93 3.77 -6.74
C PRO A 315 -7.97 4.95 -6.52
N THR A 316 -7.13 4.91 -5.48
CA THR A 316 -6.26 6.04 -5.12
C THR A 316 -4.95 6.03 -5.90
N TRP A 317 -4.35 4.87 -6.13
CA TRP A 317 -3.00 4.77 -6.66
C TRP A 317 -2.93 4.15 -8.05
N LEU A 318 -3.65 3.06 -8.31
CA LEU A 318 -3.52 2.30 -9.55
C LEU A 318 -4.34 2.89 -10.68
N THR A 319 -5.64 3.10 -10.49
CA THR A 319 -6.55 3.63 -11.52
C THR A 319 -6.11 4.98 -12.10
N PRO A 320 -5.68 5.97 -11.28
CA PRO A 320 -5.15 7.21 -11.85
C PRO A 320 -3.88 7.00 -12.67
N THR A 321 -3.05 6.01 -12.31
CA THR A 321 -1.85 5.67 -13.08
C THR A 321 -2.21 5.02 -14.42
N GLU A 322 -3.15 4.07 -14.43
CA GLU A 322 -3.68 3.45 -15.64
C GLU A 322 -4.18 4.49 -16.64
N GLN A 323 -5.03 5.40 -16.15
CA GLN A 323 -5.62 6.46 -16.97
C GLN A 323 -4.57 7.43 -17.52
N ARG A 324 -3.54 7.77 -16.72
CA ARG A 324 -2.46 8.64 -17.18
C ARG A 324 -1.57 7.96 -18.21
N VAL A 325 -1.20 6.71 -17.97
CA VAL A 325 -0.43 5.89 -18.92
C VAL A 325 -1.19 5.76 -20.24
N THR A 326 -2.46 5.39 -20.17
CA THR A 326 -3.35 5.30 -21.34
C THR A 326 -3.37 6.60 -22.13
N LYS A 327 -3.65 7.71 -21.45
CA LYS A 327 -3.81 9.02 -22.10
C LYS A 327 -2.53 9.59 -22.71
N GLU A 328 -1.37 9.36 -22.07
CA GLU A 328 -0.16 10.10 -22.38
C GLU A 328 0.95 9.26 -23.05
N LEU A 329 0.89 7.93 -22.93
CA LEU A 329 1.92 7.04 -23.46
C LEU A 329 1.42 6.08 -24.53
N LEU A 330 0.12 5.82 -24.59
CA LEU A 330 -0.50 4.86 -25.51
C LEU A 330 -1.21 5.55 -26.67
N GLY A 331 -1.57 4.77 -27.71
CA GLY A 331 -2.41 5.20 -28.83
C GLY A 331 -3.89 5.32 -28.44
N GLY A 332 -4.71 5.93 -29.32
CA GLY A 332 -6.14 6.18 -29.03
C GLY A 332 -6.99 4.92 -28.83
N ASP A 333 -6.56 3.80 -29.39
CA ASP A 333 -7.28 2.51 -29.34
C ASP A 333 -6.66 1.53 -28.32
N GLU A 334 -5.77 2.02 -27.48
CA GLU A 334 -5.07 1.21 -26.47
C GLU A 334 -5.43 1.68 -25.05
N GLU A 335 -5.54 0.75 -24.13
CA GLU A 335 -5.73 1.04 -22.69
C GLU A 335 -4.76 0.23 -21.84
N ALA A 336 -4.30 0.84 -20.73
CA ALA A 336 -3.46 0.18 -19.72
C ALA A 336 -4.29 -0.20 -18.50
N LYS A 337 -4.11 -1.42 -17.99
CA LYS A 337 -4.77 -1.93 -16.79
C LYS A 337 -3.84 -2.76 -15.93
N TYR A 338 -3.88 -2.55 -14.63
CA TYR A 338 -3.22 -3.42 -13.66
C TYR A 338 -3.98 -4.73 -13.48
N GLN A 339 -3.26 -5.82 -13.45
CA GLN A 339 -3.85 -7.12 -13.14
C GLN A 339 -3.87 -7.34 -11.64
N LEU A 340 -5.03 -7.10 -11.03
CA LEU A 340 -5.25 -7.24 -9.59
C LEU A 340 -5.52 -8.68 -9.16
N GLY A 341 -5.76 -9.59 -10.10
CA GLY A 341 -6.14 -10.96 -9.83
C GLY A 341 -5.20 -11.70 -8.88
N GLY A 342 -3.89 -11.41 -8.92
CA GLY A 342 -2.92 -12.01 -8.01
C GLY A 342 -3.05 -11.55 -6.55
N LEU A 343 -3.45 -10.29 -6.31
CA LEU A 343 -3.67 -9.75 -4.96
C LEU A 343 -5.02 -10.13 -4.36
N LEU A 344 -6.04 -10.26 -5.21
CA LEU A 344 -7.42 -10.52 -4.78
C LEU A 344 -7.72 -12.01 -4.64
N ARG A 345 -6.86 -12.86 -5.21
CA ARG A 345 -6.98 -14.29 -5.08
C ARG A 345 -6.39 -14.72 -3.75
N GLY A 346 -7.26 -15.16 -2.85
CA GLY A 346 -6.91 -15.73 -1.57
C GLY A 346 -6.04 -17.00 -1.68
N ASP A 347 -6.24 -17.93 -0.79
CA ASP A 347 -5.50 -19.19 -0.76
C ASP A 347 -5.72 -20.06 -2.04
N SER A 348 -5.02 -21.18 -2.10
CA SER A 348 -5.09 -22.12 -3.22
C SER A 348 -6.51 -22.65 -3.47
N SER A 349 -7.34 -22.74 -2.44
CA SER A 349 -8.73 -23.22 -2.48
C SER A 349 -9.63 -22.21 -3.20
N ALA A 350 -9.54 -20.94 -2.83
CA ALA A 350 -10.27 -19.86 -3.49
C ALA A 350 -9.89 -19.73 -4.97
N ARG A 351 -8.59 -19.87 -5.30
CA ARG A 351 -8.11 -19.88 -6.70
C ARG A 351 -8.68 -21.06 -7.48
N ALA A 352 -8.63 -22.25 -6.91
CA ALA A 352 -9.16 -23.46 -7.57
C ALA A 352 -10.66 -23.33 -7.86
N THR A 353 -11.43 -22.77 -6.91
CA THR A 353 -12.86 -22.50 -7.07
C THR A 353 -13.13 -21.47 -8.16
N PHE A 354 -12.36 -20.39 -8.19
CA PHE A 354 -12.45 -19.36 -9.21
C PHE A 354 -12.15 -19.92 -10.61
N TYR A 355 -11.05 -20.68 -10.79
CA TYR A 355 -10.69 -21.24 -12.08
C TYR A 355 -11.72 -22.26 -12.56
N ARG A 356 -12.27 -23.07 -11.66
CA ARG A 356 -13.36 -23.99 -12.01
C ARG A 356 -14.57 -23.23 -12.51
N ALA A 357 -15.03 -22.21 -11.76
CA ALA A 357 -16.18 -21.40 -12.18
C ALA A 357 -15.95 -20.70 -13.53
N MET A 358 -14.77 -20.12 -13.77
CA MET A 358 -14.44 -19.46 -15.03
C MET A 358 -14.34 -20.43 -16.21
N ARG A 359 -13.87 -21.65 -15.97
CA ARG A 359 -13.79 -22.70 -16.98
C ARG A 359 -15.19 -23.28 -17.29
N ASP A 360 -16.00 -23.52 -16.28
CA ASP A 360 -17.35 -24.04 -16.40
C ASP A 360 -18.29 -23.05 -17.12
N THR A 361 -18.04 -21.74 -16.97
CA THR A 361 -18.77 -20.68 -17.70
C THR A 361 -18.24 -20.41 -19.10
N GLY A 362 -17.18 -21.11 -19.54
CA GLY A 362 -16.57 -20.90 -20.86
C GLY A 362 -15.83 -19.57 -21.01
N VAL A 363 -15.56 -18.86 -19.91
CA VAL A 363 -14.84 -17.57 -19.93
C VAL A 363 -13.34 -17.79 -20.15
N MET A 364 -12.76 -18.77 -19.46
CA MET A 364 -11.32 -19.08 -19.52
C MET A 364 -11.03 -20.40 -20.20
N SER A 365 -9.98 -20.40 -21.04
CA SER A 365 -9.35 -21.59 -21.58
C SER A 365 -8.32 -22.17 -20.59
N ALA A 366 -7.73 -23.32 -20.95
CA ALA A 366 -6.62 -23.88 -20.16
C ALA A 366 -5.38 -22.96 -20.22
N ASN A 367 -5.10 -22.37 -21.38
CA ASN A 367 -3.96 -21.46 -21.56
C ASN A 367 -4.15 -20.15 -20.81
N ASP A 368 -5.36 -19.60 -20.74
CA ASP A 368 -5.65 -18.43 -19.93
C ASP A 368 -5.31 -18.66 -18.44
N ILE A 369 -5.63 -19.86 -17.92
CA ILE A 369 -5.31 -20.22 -16.53
C ILE A 369 -3.80 -20.41 -16.36
N ARG A 370 -3.13 -21.02 -17.35
CA ARG A 370 -1.68 -21.24 -17.32
C ARG A 370 -0.91 -19.91 -17.37
N ASP A 371 -1.35 -18.95 -18.20
CA ASP A 371 -0.76 -17.59 -18.22
C ASP A 371 -0.91 -16.87 -16.86
N LEU A 372 -2.03 -17.10 -16.18
CA LEU A 372 -2.25 -16.55 -14.84
C LEU A 372 -1.38 -17.18 -13.76
N GLU A 373 -0.95 -18.41 -13.93
CA GLU A 373 -0.09 -19.16 -13.00
C GLU A 373 1.38 -19.20 -13.47
N ASP A 374 1.75 -18.38 -14.48
CA ASP A 374 3.09 -18.30 -15.06
C ASP A 374 3.61 -19.66 -15.55
N LEU A 375 2.72 -20.46 -16.13
CA LEU A 375 3.04 -21.78 -16.70
C LEU A 375 3.13 -21.68 -18.22
N PRO A 376 4.02 -22.46 -18.87
CA PRO A 376 4.13 -22.47 -20.33
C PRO A 376 2.80 -22.93 -20.96
N PRO A 377 2.38 -22.33 -22.11
CA PRO A 377 1.12 -22.67 -22.76
C PRO A 377 1.14 -24.11 -23.30
N ILE A 378 -0.02 -24.72 -23.40
CA ILE A 378 -0.23 -25.97 -24.11
C ILE A 378 -0.17 -25.65 -25.62
N THR A 379 0.73 -26.33 -26.33
CA THR A 379 0.88 -26.20 -27.78
C THR A 379 -0.20 -27.01 -28.47
N GLY A 380 -1.17 -26.34 -29.09
CA GLY A 380 -2.27 -26.99 -29.79
C GLY A 380 -3.60 -26.27 -29.55
N PRO A 381 -4.61 -26.48 -30.43
CA PRO A 381 -5.89 -25.81 -30.31
C PRO A 381 -6.67 -26.16 -29.03
N GLU A 382 -6.36 -27.31 -28.41
CA GLU A 382 -6.96 -27.76 -27.16
C GLU A 382 -6.61 -26.84 -25.96
N GLY A 383 -5.46 -26.16 -26.01
CA GLY A 383 -5.03 -25.23 -24.97
C GLY A 383 -5.92 -23.99 -24.86
N ASP A 384 -6.40 -23.49 -26.00
CA ASP A 384 -7.21 -22.27 -26.09
C ASP A 384 -8.71 -22.55 -26.19
N MET A 385 -9.09 -23.84 -26.18
CA MET A 385 -10.48 -24.28 -26.27
C MET A 385 -11.25 -23.87 -25.02
N LYS A 386 -12.31 -23.09 -25.23
CA LYS A 386 -13.28 -22.74 -24.19
C LYS A 386 -14.32 -23.83 -24.10
N LEU A 387 -14.52 -24.36 -22.90
CA LEU A 387 -15.43 -25.48 -22.65
C LEU A 387 -16.74 -24.95 -22.09
N GLN A 388 -17.83 -25.57 -22.49
CA GLN A 388 -19.15 -25.36 -21.91
C GLN A 388 -19.63 -26.68 -21.30
N PRO A 389 -20.21 -26.67 -20.10
CA PRO A 389 -20.79 -27.89 -19.50
C PRO A 389 -21.90 -28.48 -20.39
N THR A 390 -21.87 -29.77 -20.60
CA THR A 390 -22.83 -30.47 -21.48
C THR A 390 -24.29 -30.41 -21.03
N TYR A 391 -24.52 -30.03 -19.77
CA TYR A 391 -25.87 -29.85 -19.21
C TYR A 391 -26.45 -28.43 -19.45
N MET A 392 -25.68 -27.51 -20.00
CA MET A 392 -26.15 -26.17 -20.36
C MET A 392 -26.61 -26.18 -21.82
N ALA A 393 -27.87 -25.84 -22.03
CA ALA A 393 -28.45 -25.62 -23.35
C ALA A 393 -28.88 -24.15 -23.50
N PRO A 394 -28.89 -23.57 -24.71
CA PRO A 394 -29.38 -22.21 -24.94
C PRO A 394 -30.83 -22.07 -24.42
N LEU A 395 -31.13 -20.91 -23.84
CA LEU A 395 -32.46 -20.61 -23.35
C LEU A 395 -33.50 -20.75 -24.51
N GLY A 396 -34.48 -21.63 -24.38
CA GLY A 396 -35.49 -21.89 -25.43
C GLY A 396 -35.14 -23.04 -26.38
N SER A 397 -33.95 -23.68 -26.26
CA SER A 397 -33.68 -24.94 -26.93
C SER A 397 -34.31 -26.12 -26.14
N ASP A 398 -34.87 -27.09 -26.85
CA ASP A 398 -35.24 -28.35 -26.22
C ASP A 398 -34.00 -29.25 -26.09
N PRO A 399 -33.48 -29.48 -24.87
CA PRO A 399 -32.26 -30.26 -24.67
C PRO A 399 -32.42 -31.75 -25.06
N LEU A 400 -33.62 -32.17 -25.37
CA LEU A 400 -33.93 -33.54 -25.81
C LEU A 400 -34.07 -33.63 -27.34
N ALA A 401 -34.34 -32.53 -28.03
CA ALA A 401 -34.53 -32.52 -29.48
C ALA A 401 -33.23 -32.82 -30.26
N ASP A 402 -32.06 -32.37 -29.76
CA ASP A 402 -30.77 -32.61 -30.40
C ASP A 402 -30.18 -34.01 -30.12
N LYS A 403 -30.80 -34.80 -29.25
CA LYS A 403 -30.40 -36.18 -28.90
C LYS A 403 -31.25 -37.25 -29.57
N ALA A 404 -32.14 -36.86 -30.49
CA ALA A 404 -32.86 -37.84 -31.29
C ALA A 404 -31.85 -38.56 -32.20
N PRO A 405 -31.72 -39.89 -32.12
CA PRO A 405 -30.85 -40.64 -33.03
C PRO A 405 -31.34 -40.42 -34.47
N PRO A 406 -30.42 -40.37 -35.46
CA PRO A 406 -30.79 -40.21 -36.85
C PRO A 406 -31.77 -41.34 -37.20
N ALA A 407 -32.92 -40.95 -37.74
CA ALA A 407 -33.96 -41.88 -38.17
C ALA A 407 -33.37 -42.82 -39.24
N GLY A 408 -33.02 -44.08 -38.88
CA GLY A 408 -32.51 -45.08 -39.82
C GLY A 408 -31.39 -45.98 -39.33
N GLY A 409 -30.93 -45.88 -38.09
CA GLY A 409 -29.91 -46.78 -37.53
C GLY A 409 -30.54 -47.86 -36.64
N GLU A 410 -30.10 -49.11 -36.75
CA GLU A 410 -30.46 -50.21 -35.85
C GLU A 410 -30.21 -49.77 -34.38
N PRO A 411 -31.04 -50.26 -33.42
CA PRO A 411 -30.95 -49.83 -32.02
C PRO A 411 -29.57 -50.20 -31.46
N ASP A 412 -28.74 -49.16 -31.25
CA ASP A 412 -27.45 -49.33 -30.63
C ASP A 412 -27.59 -49.83 -29.20
N ASP A 413 -27.09 -51.01 -28.93
CA ASP A 413 -27.13 -51.74 -27.63
C ASP A 413 -26.48 -50.94 -26.50
N ARG A 414 -25.76 -49.85 -26.84
CA ARG A 414 -25.12 -48.92 -25.88
C ARG A 414 -26.15 -48.03 -25.16
N ALA A 415 -27.18 -47.54 -25.88
CA ALA A 415 -28.23 -46.72 -25.25
C ALA A 415 -29.08 -47.55 -24.28
N ALA A 416 -29.35 -48.79 -24.61
CA ALA A 416 -30.06 -49.74 -23.74
C ALA A 416 -29.22 -50.14 -22.51
N ARG A 417 -27.90 -50.21 -22.65
CA ARG A 417 -26.96 -50.39 -21.53
C ARG A 417 -26.92 -49.18 -20.62
N ALA A 418 -26.79 -47.96 -21.18
CA ALA A 418 -26.77 -46.72 -20.39
C ALA A 418 -28.06 -46.52 -19.61
N ALA A 419 -29.24 -46.80 -20.21
CA ALA A 419 -30.53 -46.75 -19.54
C ALA A 419 -30.64 -47.78 -18.38
N ARG A 420 -30.10 -48.99 -18.56
CA ARG A 420 -30.01 -50.00 -17.50
C ARG A 420 -29.11 -49.62 -16.35
N HIS A 421 -27.96 -48.97 -16.64
CA HIS A 421 -27.05 -48.45 -15.60
C HIS A 421 -27.67 -47.28 -14.83
N LEU A 422 -28.39 -46.37 -15.51
CA LEU A 422 -29.14 -45.28 -14.87
C LEU A 422 -30.28 -45.79 -13.99
N ALA A 423 -31.02 -46.77 -14.45
CA ALA A 423 -32.08 -47.40 -13.66
C ALA A 423 -31.53 -48.15 -12.42
N ALA A 424 -30.40 -48.84 -12.58
CA ALA A 424 -29.72 -49.50 -11.45
C ALA A 424 -29.16 -48.47 -10.44
N ALA A 425 -28.60 -47.33 -10.90
CA ALA A 425 -28.13 -46.26 -10.03
C ALA A 425 -29.31 -45.59 -9.29
N HIS A 426 -30.46 -45.43 -9.96
CA HIS A 426 -31.67 -44.86 -9.35
C HIS A 426 -32.28 -45.78 -8.29
N ALA A 427 -32.23 -47.09 -8.51
CA ALA A 427 -32.69 -48.10 -7.54
C ALA A 427 -31.76 -48.17 -6.30
N LEU A 428 -30.48 -47.92 -6.48
CA LEU A 428 -29.52 -47.84 -5.37
C LEU A 428 -29.65 -46.55 -4.53
N LEU A 429 -30.08 -45.46 -5.14
CA LEU A 429 -30.28 -44.19 -4.47
C LEU A 429 -31.65 -44.05 -3.77
N ASN A 430 -32.63 -44.81 -4.19
CA ASN A 430 -33.97 -44.89 -3.59
C ASN A 430 -34.33 -46.34 -3.31
N PRO A 431 -33.82 -46.97 -2.26
CA PRO A 431 -34.22 -48.32 -1.88
C PRO A 431 -35.69 -48.30 -1.44
N GLU A 432 -36.51 -49.18 -2.06
CA GLU A 432 -37.88 -49.39 -1.62
C GLU A 432 -37.90 -49.74 -0.12
N PRO A 433 -38.88 -49.24 0.64
CA PRO A 433 -38.98 -49.54 2.06
C PRO A 433 -39.26 -51.07 2.23
N GLN A 434 -38.34 -51.72 2.94
CA GLN A 434 -38.53 -53.13 3.29
C GLN A 434 -39.82 -53.30 4.14
N PRO A 435 -40.64 -54.33 3.88
CA PRO A 435 -41.78 -54.60 4.72
C PRO A 435 -41.34 -54.98 6.15
N PRO A 436 -42.12 -54.64 7.18
CA PRO A 436 -41.79 -54.89 8.56
C PRO A 436 -41.52 -56.35 8.82
N ARG A 437 -40.43 -56.68 9.45
CA ARG A 437 -40.16 -58.04 9.94
C ARG A 437 -41.19 -58.36 11.03
N GLU A 438 -41.92 -59.40 10.86
CA GLU A 438 -42.75 -60.04 11.94
C GLU A 438 -41.81 -60.50 13.04
N GLU A 439 -41.90 -59.90 14.22
CA GLU A 439 -41.32 -60.43 15.47
C GLU A 439 -42.06 -61.70 15.84
N GLY A 440 -41.43 -62.86 15.60
CA GLY A 440 -41.83 -64.13 16.12
C GLY A 440 -41.62 -64.18 17.62
N ALA A 441 -42.74 -64.38 18.32
CA ALA A 441 -42.75 -64.81 19.72
C ALA A 441 -42.17 -66.22 19.83
N ASP A 442 -41.24 -66.39 20.73
CA ASP A 442 -40.94 -67.70 21.40
C ASP A 442 -40.25 -67.33 22.70
N ASP A 443 -40.96 -67.45 23.74
CA ASP A 443 -41.11 -68.56 24.67
C ASP A 443 -39.96 -68.78 25.65
N ASP A 444 -40.33 -68.52 26.88
CA ASP A 444 -39.68 -68.94 28.14
C ASP A 444 -39.11 -70.34 28.06
N GLN A 445 -37.96 -70.63 28.62
CA GLN A 445 -37.72 -71.54 29.77
C GLN A 445 -36.20 -71.76 30.06
N GLN A 446 -35.94 -71.64 31.38
CA GLN A 446 -34.98 -72.42 32.21
C GLN A 446 -33.48 -72.38 31.86
N GLU A 447 -32.58 -71.93 32.72
CA GLU A 447 -32.16 -72.21 34.12
C GLU A 447 -31.17 -71.09 34.61
#